data_22e4339f38a96af32a6e12f30d863078
#
_entry.id   22e4339f38a96af32a6e12f30d863078
#
_cell.length_a   1.000
_cell.length_b   1.000
_cell.length_c   1.000
_cell.angle_alpha   90.00
_cell.angle_beta   90.00
_cell.angle_gamma   90.00
#
_symmetry.space_group_name_H-M   'P 1'
#
loop_
_entity.id
_entity.type
_entity.pdbx_description
1 polymer ?
#
loop_
_entity_poly.entity_id
_entity_poly.type
_entity_poly.pdbx_seq_one_letter_code
_entity_poly.pdbx_strand_id
1 'polypeptide(L)' 'MDTLLCSISEAANALGVGRSKAYDLIAQGRLETVTIGRRRLVRTASVRALADDGAPPLAA' A
#
# COMPACT_ATOMS: atom_id res chain seq x y z
N MET A 1 -5.76 -3.60 -17.47
CA MET A 1 -6.58 -4.31 -16.50
C MET A 1 -6.11 -4.04 -15.09
N ASP A 2 -7.03 -3.81 -14.20
CA ASP A 2 -6.67 -3.49 -12.86
C ASP A 2 -6.24 -4.72 -12.08
N THR A 3 -5.19 -4.60 -11.36
CA THR A 3 -4.73 -5.64 -10.46
C THR A 3 -5.44 -5.41 -9.13
N LEU A 4 -6.05 -6.45 -8.61
CA LEU A 4 -6.75 -6.34 -7.34
C LEU A 4 -5.79 -6.37 -6.17
N LEU A 5 -4.66 -7.02 -6.34
CA LEU A 5 -3.64 -7.15 -5.30
C LEU A 5 -2.28 -6.89 -5.91
N CYS A 6 -1.38 -6.41 -5.10
CA CYS A 6 0.00 -6.18 -5.53
C CYS A 6 0.94 -6.54 -4.39
N SER A 7 2.21 -6.66 -4.71
CA SER A 7 3.19 -6.97 -3.67
C SER A 7 3.42 -5.74 -2.80
N ILE A 8 4.03 -5.95 -1.65
CA ILE A 8 4.35 -4.84 -0.76
C ILE A 8 5.33 -3.89 -1.45
N SER A 9 6.28 -4.44 -2.20
CA SER A 9 7.22 -3.61 -2.95
C SER A 9 6.51 -2.76 -3.99
N GLU A 10 5.54 -3.33 -4.68
CA GLU A 10 4.78 -2.59 -5.67
C GLU A 10 3.94 -1.50 -5.03
N ALA A 11 3.35 -1.79 -3.88
CA ALA A 11 2.58 -0.80 -3.16
C ALA A 11 3.47 0.36 -2.72
N ALA A 12 4.65 0.06 -2.21
CA ALA A 12 5.60 1.09 -1.78
C ALA A 12 6.01 1.95 -2.97
N ASN A 13 6.30 1.33 -4.11
CA ASN A 13 6.64 2.06 -5.32
C ASN A 13 5.51 2.97 -5.77
N ALA A 14 4.29 2.46 -5.75
CA ALA A 14 3.14 3.23 -6.19
C ALA A 14 2.92 4.45 -5.30
N LEU A 15 3.23 4.32 -4.03
CA LEU A 15 3.07 5.43 -3.09
C LEU A 15 4.32 6.31 -3.03
N GLY A 16 5.41 5.88 -3.65
CA GLY A 16 6.64 6.66 -3.64
C GLY A 16 7.35 6.62 -2.30
N VAL A 17 7.20 5.55 -1.55
CA VAL A 17 7.83 5.43 -0.23
C VAL A 17 8.69 4.19 -0.18
N GLY A 18 9.52 4.08 0.84
CA GLY A 18 10.35 2.91 1.02
C GLY A 18 9.55 1.78 1.64
N ARG A 19 10.16 0.58 1.68
CA ARG A 19 9.50 -0.59 2.24
C ARG A 19 9.20 -0.43 3.72
N SER A 20 10.11 0.19 4.44
CA SER A 20 9.90 0.42 5.87
C SER A 20 8.64 1.23 6.12
N LYS A 21 8.45 2.26 5.30
CA LYS A 21 7.26 3.10 5.43
C LYS A 21 6.01 2.31 5.06
N ALA A 22 6.14 1.46 4.04
CA ALA A 22 5.01 0.63 3.63
C ALA A 22 4.58 -0.30 4.78
N TYR A 23 5.54 -0.89 5.47
CA TYR A 23 5.22 -1.74 6.60
C TYR A 23 4.60 -0.94 7.75
N ASP A 24 5.05 0.28 7.96
CA ASP A 24 4.43 1.15 8.94
C ASP A 24 2.97 1.41 8.61
N LEU A 25 2.68 1.66 7.34
CA LEU A 25 1.31 1.91 6.92
C LEU A 25 0.44 0.68 7.12
N ILE A 26 1.02 -0.50 6.90
CA ILE A 26 0.30 -1.74 7.16
C ILE A 26 0.02 -1.88 8.65
N ALA A 27 1.00 -1.59 9.48
CA ALA A 27 0.85 -1.70 10.93
C ALA A 27 -0.19 -0.73 11.46
N GLN A 28 -0.32 0.42 10.83
CA GLN A 28 -1.31 1.41 11.22
C GLN A 28 -2.70 1.11 10.69
N GLY A 29 -2.82 0.07 9.88
CA GLY A 29 -4.10 -0.28 9.30
C GLY A 29 -4.48 0.57 8.10
N ARG A 30 -3.55 1.32 7.56
CA ARG A 30 -3.83 2.19 6.42
C ARG A 30 -3.71 1.46 5.10
N LEU A 31 -2.95 0.39 5.06
CA LEU A 31 -2.88 -0.49 3.90
C LEU A 31 -3.45 -1.83 4.30
N GLU A 32 -4.37 -2.34 3.49
CA GLU A 32 -4.95 -3.65 3.75
C GLU A 32 -4.12 -4.71 3.08
N THR A 33 -3.84 -5.77 3.80
CA THR A 33 -3.10 -6.88 3.26
C THR A 33 -3.95 -8.14 3.28
N VAL A 34 -3.60 -9.04 2.37
CA VAL A 34 -4.26 -10.33 2.27
C VAL A 34 -3.16 -11.36 2.16
N THR A 35 -3.29 -12.43 2.90
CA THR A 35 -2.33 -13.52 2.80
C THR A 35 -2.95 -14.63 1.95
N ILE A 36 -2.26 -15.00 0.88
CA ILE A 36 -2.70 -16.08 0.02
C ILE A 36 -1.58 -17.09 -0.01
N GLY A 37 -1.82 -18.25 0.56
CA GLY A 37 -0.77 -19.23 0.68
C GLY A 37 0.33 -18.69 1.55
N ARG A 38 1.50 -18.49 1.00
CA ARG A 38 2.64 -17.95 1.73
C ARG A 38 2.93 -16.52 1.36
N ARG A 39 2.09 -15.93 0.53
CA ARG A 39 2.37 -14.59 0.04
C ARG A 39 1.49 -13.58 0.75
N ARG A 40 2.10 -12.50 1.14
CA ARG A 40 1.35 -11.38 1.67
C ARG A 40 1.25 -10.34 0.58
N LEU A 41 0.04 -9.97 0.25
CA LEU A 41 -0.23 -9.03 -0.82
C LEU A 41 -1.02 -7.86 -0.27
N VAL A 42 -0.96 -6.74 -0.97
CA VAL A 42 -1.65 -5.52 -0.56
C VAL A 42 -2.81 -5.28 -1.51
N ARG A 43 -3.96 -4.89 -0.98
CA ARG A 43 -5.08 -4.56 -1.82
C ARG A 43 -4.81 -3.24 -2.54
N THR A 44 -4.88 -3.26 -3.86
CA THR A 44 -4.63 -2.04 -4.63
C THR A 44 -5.63 -0.96 -4.30
N ALA A 45 -6.84 -1.33 -3.93
CA ALA A 45 -7.85 -0.35 -3.54
C ALA A 45 -7.37 0.47 -2.35
N SER A 46 -6.68 -0.16 -1.38
CA SER A 46 -6.17 0.58 -0.23
C SER A 46 -5.02 1.49 -0.62
N VAL A 47 -4.20 1.07 -1.59
CA VAL A 47 -3.12 1.91 -2.09
C VAL A 47 -3.70 3.16 -2.75
N ARG A 48 -4.72 2.99 -3.56
CA ARG A 48 -5.36 4.13 -4.23
C ARG A 48 -6.01 5.07 -3.23
N ALA A 49 -6.71 4.52 -2.26
CA ALA A 49 -7.37 5.32 -1.26
C ALA A 49 -6.36 6.14 -0.47
N LEU A 50 -5.23 5.52 -0.14
CA LEU A 50 -4.20 6.21 0.60
C LEU A 50 -3.55 7.30 -0.25
N ALA A 51 -3.33 7.05 -1.52
CA ALA A 51 -2.74 8.02 -2.42
C ALA A 51 -3.65 9.23 -2.59
N ASP A 52 -4.95 8.98 -2.71
CA ASP A 52 -5.89 10.07 -2.88
C ASP A 52 -6.06 10.89 -1.61
N ASP A 53 -6.10 10.17 -0.49
CA ASP A 53 -6.46 10.81 0.75
C ASP A 53 -5.26 11.37 1.45
N GLY A 54 -4.20 10.62 1.47
CA GLY A 54 -3.02 10.98 2.20
C GLY A 54 -2.11 11.89 1.50
N ALA A 55 -2.37 12.07 0.30
CA ALA A 55 -1.45 12.79 -0.46
C ALA A 55 -1.02 14.05 0.13
N PRO A 56 -1.72 14.66 0.76
CA PRO A 56 -1.18 15.86 1.17
C PRO A 56 -0.20 15.74 2.11
N PRO A 57 -0.02 15.59 2.27
CA PRO A 57 0.71 16.03 2.86
C PRO A 57 1.71 16.22 2.73
N LEU A 58 1.69 15.94 2.43
CA LEU A 58 2.67 16.04 2.48
C LEU A 58 3.00 16.97 2.08
N ALA A 59 2.37 17.17 1.74
CA ALA A 59 2.72 17.91 1.39
C ALA A 59 3.04 18.64 1.80
N ALA A 60 2.88 18.74 1.94
CA ALA A 60 3.39 19.34 2.14
C ALA A 60 3.87 19.48 2.24
#